data_2ffee874852a57c4a426b9063a791ddf
#
_entry.id   2ffee874852a57c4a426b9063a791ddf
#
_cell.length_a   1.000
_cell.length_b   1.000
_cell.length_c   1.000
_cell.angle_alpha   90.00
_cell.angle_beta   90.00
_cell.angle_gamma   90.00
#
_symmetry.space_group_name_H-M   'P 1'
#
loop_
_entity.id
_entity.type
_entity.pdbx_description
1 polymer ?
#
loop_
_entity_poly.entity_id
_entity_poly.type
_entity_poly.pdbx_seq_one_letter_code
_entity_poly.pdbx_strand_id
1 'polypeptide(L)'
;PIFDLEAIEEDDLPSRWTLLWKLHGSINWSQDESGNVIRRPAKIDDKYSALVYPSHLKYDQSRRLPYLAMMDRLKVFLRKPGAILVSCGFSYRDQHINEVIDQSLRANPTASVHAMLYGPLDDYPEAAKMASGLHNLVLLAQDSAIIGGSRGAWAARDDEAGEEART
;
A
#
# COMPACT_ATOMS: atom_id res chain seq x y z
N PRO A 1 17.08 8.19 -17.01
CA PRO A 1 17.68 8.60 -15.72
C PRO A 1 17.91 7.40 -14.84
N ILE A 2 19.04 7.39 -14.14
CA ILE A 2 19.42 6.40 -13.14
C ILE A 2 18.60 6.69 -11.87
N PHE A 3 18.26 5.64 -11.12
CA PHE A 3 17.66 5.78 -9.81
C PHE A 3 18.68 6.41 -8.84
N ASP A 4 18.32 7.54 -8.25
CA ASP A 4 19.15 8.28 -7.31
C ASP A 4 18.51 8.19 -5.90
N LEU A 5 19.27 7.59 -4.98
CA LEU A 5 18.82 7.42 -3.61
C LEU A 5 18.83 8.76 -2.83
N GLU A 6 19.84 9.60 -3.08
CA GLU A 6 19.99 10.89 -2.39
C GLU A 6 18.82 11.83 -2.71
N ALA A 7 18.40 11.87 -4.00
CA ALA A 7 17.22 12.64 -4.42
C ALA A 7 15.90 12.19 -3.76
N ILE A 8 15.86 10.96 -3.25
CA ILE A 8 14.71 10.45 -2.51
C ILE A 8 14.77 10.87 -1.04
N GLU A 9 15.95 11.01 -0.47
CA GLU A 9 16.16 11.31 0.94
C GLU A 9 15.93 12.79 1.24
N GLU A 10 16.21 13.66 0.29
CA GLU A 10 15.91 15.07 0.38
C GLU A 10 14.40 15.31 0.24
N ASP A 11 13.74 15.65 1.33
CA ASP A 11 12.29 15.99 1.36
C ASP A 11 12.04 17.41 0.77
N ASP A 12 13.00 17.92 -0.02
CA ASP A 12 12.98 19.26 -0.64
C ASP A 12 12.24 19.26 -1.99
N LEU A 13 10.97 18.84 -1.94
CA LEU A 13 10.12 18.83 -3.11
C LEU A 13 9.19 20.05 -3.12
N PRO A 14 8.96 20.65 -4.28
CA PRO A 14 8.05 21.78 -4.38
C PRO A 14 6.68 21.45 -3.78
N SER A 15 6.16 22.33 -2.93
CA SER A 15 4.79 22.22 -2.42
C SER A 15 3.81 22.13 -3.60
N ARG A 16 2.86 21.20 -3.56
CA ARG A 16 1.88 20.84 -4.60
C ARG A 16 2.32 19.78 -5.61
N TRP A 17 3.49 19.17 -5.44
CA TRP A 17 3.85 17.99 -6.23
C TRP A 17 3.31 16.73 -5.60
N THR A 18 2.78 15.85 -6.44
CA THR A 18 2.40 14.49 -6.03
C THR A 18 3.57 13.55 -6.27
N LEU A 19 3.96 12.81 -5.23
CA LEU A 19 4.99 11.79 -5.30
C LEU A 19 4.38 10.45 -5.66
N LEU A 20 4.93 9.80 -6.68
CA LEU A 20 4.56 8.45 -7.05
C LEU A 20 5.68 7.46 -6.69
N TRP A 21 5.47 6.67 -5.63
CA TRP A 21 6.36 5.61 -5.21
C TRP A 21 5.94 4.27 -5.79
N LYS A 22 6.81 3.61 -6.56
CA LYS A 22 6.56 2.31 -7.19
C LYS A 22 7.23 1.21 -6.39
N LEU A 23 6.57 0.73 -5.34
CA LEU A 23 7.12 -0.19 -4.36
C LEU A 23 7.70 -1.49 -4.95
N HIS A 24 7.12 -1.98 -6.04
CA HIS A 24 7.55 -3.19 -6.73
C HIS A 24 8.21 -2.91 -8.10
N GLY A 25 8.65 -1.67 -8.33
CA GLY A 25 9.25 -1.29 -9.59
C GLY A 25 8.25 -0.93 -10.68
N SER A 26 8.69 -0.96 -11.91
CA SER A 26 7.88 -0.56 -13.06
C SER A 26 8.28 -1.30 -14.32
N ILE A 27 7.31 -1.52 -15.22
CA ILE A 27 7.52 -2.19 -16.52
C ILE A 27 8.53 -1.50 -17.43
N ASN A 28 8.86 -0.26 -17.15
CA ASN A 28 9.86 0.51 -17.89
C ASN A 28 11.16 0.74 -17.10
N TRP A 29 11.38 -0.03 -16.03
CA TRP A 29 12.63 -0.05 -15.31
C TRP A 29 13.48 -1.25 -15.75
N SER A 30 14.77 -1.03 -15.99
CA SER A 30 15.74 -2.08 -16.28
C SER A 30 16.92 -1.99 -15.33
N GLN A 31 17.59 -3.11 -15.14
CA GLN A 31 18.86 -3.16 -14.42
C GLN A 31 20.00 -3.25 -15.43
N ASP A 32 21.07 -2.46 -15.25
CA ASP A 32 22.29 -2.58 -16.02
C ASP A 32 23.22 -3.68 -15.48
N GLU A 33 24.35 -3.92 -16.15
CA GLU A 33 25.34 -4.92 -15.73
C GLU A 33 25.98 -4.62 -14.37
N SER A 34 25.97 -3.36 -13.96
CA SER A 34 26.48 -2.89 -12.66
C SER A 34 25.43 -2.96 -11.56
N GLY A 35 24.19 -3.37 -11.90
CA GLY A 35 23.08 -3.48 -10.94
C GLY A 35 22.29 -2.19 -10.74
N ASN A 36 22.61 -1.10 -11.46
CA ASN A 36 21.85 0.15 -11.33
C ASN A 36 20.49 0.03 -12.02
N VAL A 37 19.47 0.61 -11.40
CA VAL A 37 18.14 0.69 -12.00
C VAL A 37 18.01 1.94 -12.87
N ILE A 38 17.66 1.72 -14.13
CA ILE A 38 17.52 2.77 -15.16
C ILE A 38 16.06 2.83 -15.61
N ARG A 39 15.47 4.02 -15.59
CA ARG A 39 14.17 4.27 -16.19
C ARG A 39 14.30 4.46 -17.70
N ARG A 40 13.56 3.68 -18.47
CA ARG A 40 13.50 3.77 -19.93
C ARG A 40 12.19 4.38 -20.40
N PRO A 41 12.12 4.95 -21.61
CA PRO A 41 10.90 5.59 -22.13
C PRO A 41 9.80 4.59 -22.53
N ALA A 42 10.14 3.32 -22.78
CA ALA A 42 9.21 2.28 -23.21
C ALA A 42 9.32 1.02 -22.35
N LYS A 43 8.34 0.12 -22.46
CA LYS A 43 8.39 -1.23 -21.89
C LYS A 43 9.64 -1.97 -22.38
N ILE A 44 10.26 -2.77 -21.52
CA ILE A 44 11.49 -3.51 -21.78
C ILE A 44 11.15 -5.00 -21.82
N ASP A 45 11.94 -5.77 -22.57
CA ASP A 45 11.85 -7.23 -22.54
C ASP A 45 12.13 -7.77 -21.14
N ASP A 46 11.37 -8.79 -20.74
CA ASP A 46 11.34 -9.33 -19.38
C ASP A 46 12.70 -9.73 -18.82
N LYS A 47 13.67 -10.07 -19.68
CA LYS A 47 15.02 -10.47 -19.28
C LYS A 47 15.81 -9.40 -18.50
N TYR A 48 15.50 -8.12 -18.72
CA TYR A 48 16.20 -6.99 -18.08
C TYR A 48 15.26 -6.15 -17.19
N SER A 49 14.06 -6.63 -16.96
CA SER A 49 13.05 -5.90 -16.20
C SER A 49 13.44 -5.81 -14.73
N ALA A 50 13.46 -4.58 -14.21
CA ALA A 50 13.57 -4.31 -12.78
C ALA A 50 12.16 -4.19 -12.16
N LEU A 51 11.39 -5.27 -12.26
CA LEU A 51 10.07 -5.42 -11.68
C LEU A 51 10.07 -6.61 -10.71
N VAL A 52 9.59 -6.40 -9.52
CA VAL A 52 9.43 -7.50 -8.54
C VAL A 52 8.11 -8.21 -8.82
N TYR A 53 8.20 -9.39 -9.44
CA TYR A 53 7.02 -10.23 -9.68
C TYR A 53 6.52 -10.91 -8.40
N PRO A 54 5.23 -11.25 -8.31
CA PRO A 54 4.70 -12.09 -7.25
C PRO A 54 5.31 -13.50 -7.31
N SER A 55 6.38 -13.75 -6.57
CA SER A 55 7.07 -15.05 -6.51
C SER A 55 7.59 -15.33 -5.11
N HIS A 56 7.92 -16.59 -4.82
CA HIS A 56 8.53 -16.99 -3.55
C HIS A 56 9.93 -16.37 -3.30
N LEU A 57 10.57 -15.82 -4.34
CA LEU A 57 11.86 -15.12 -4.28
C LEU A 57 11.74 -13.62 -3.93
N LYS A 58 10.54 -13.12 -3.65
CA LYS A 58 10.29 -11.72 -3.30
C LYS A 58 11.14 -11.19 -2.16
N TYR A 59 11.42 -12.05 -1.17
CA TYR A 59 12.17 -11.65 0.02
C TYR A 59 13.55 -11.11 -0.33
N ASP A 60 14.31 -11.83 -1.15
CA ASP A 60 15.67 -11.42 -1.51
C ASP A 60 15.68 -10.26 -2.52
N GLN A 61 14.67 -10.17 -3.39
CA GLN A 61 14.56 -9.08 -4.38
C GLN A 61 14.10 -7.78 -3.75
N SER A 62 13.16 -7.80 -2.81
CA SER A 62 12.65 -6.61 -2.13
C SER A 62 13.68 -5.97 -1.19
N ARG A 63 14.75 -6.70 -0.82
CA ARG A 63 15.87 -6.19 -0.03
C ARG A 63 16.94 -5.48 -0.87
N ARG A 64 16.79 -5.43 -2.19
CA ARG A 64 17.71 -4.73 -3.09
C ARG A 64 17.21 -3.32 -3.37
N LEU A 65 18.13 -2.40 -3.59
CA LEU A 65 17.80 -1.07 -4.12
C LEU A 65 17.21 -1.21 -5.54
N PRO A 66 16.18 -0.42 -5.90
CA PRO A 66 15.55 0.68 -5.17
C PRO A 66 14.39 0.26 -4.24
N TYR A 67 14.00 -1.02 -4.22
CA TYR A 67 12.78 -1.49 -3.53
C TYR A 67 12.84 -1.27 -2.03
N LEU A 68 13.98 -1.53 -1.41
CA LEU A 68 14.20 -1.28 0.01
C LEU A 68 13.96 0.19 0.35
N ALA A 69 14.51 1.11 -0.47
CA ALA A 69 14.32 2.54 -0.29
C ALA A 69 12.84 2.95 -0.40
N MET A 70 12.09 2.36 -1.33
CA MET A 70 10.65 2.64 -1.48
C MET A 70 9.84 2.15 -0.27
N MET A 71 10.18 0.97 0.27
CA MET A 71 9.55 0.44 1.49
C MET A 71 9.89 1.30 2.72
N ASP A 72 11.13 1.78 2.82
CA ASP A 72 11.53 2.71 3.89
C ASP A 72 10.76 4.03 3.79
N ARG A 73 10.46 4.52 2.59
CA ARG A 73 9.61 5.72 2.41
C ARG A 73 8.18 5.50 2.89
N LEU A 74 7.57 4.35 2.61
CA LEU A 74 6.27 4.01 3.18
C LEU A 74 6.32 4.00 4.71
N LYS A 75 7.36 3.42 5.28
CA LYS A 75 7.57 3.38 6.72
C LYS A 75 7.77 4.77 7.33
N VAL A 76 8.61 5.61 6.69
CA VAL A 76 8.83 7.01 7.12
C VAL A 76 7.53 7.81 7.05
N PHE A 77 6.75 7.65 5.97
CA PHE A 77 5.45 8.30 5.84
C PHE A 77 4.49 7.92 6.97
N LEU A 78 4.32 6.63 7.24
CA LEU A 78 3.42 6.15 8.30
C LEU A 78 3.88 6.52 9.72
N ARG A 79 5.14 6.91 9.90
CA ARG A 79 5.66 7.41 11.18
C ARG A 79 5.41 8.90 11.41
N LYS A 80 5.03 9.65 10.36
CA LYS A 80 4.68 11.07 10.52
C LYS A 80 3.42 11.20 11.40
N PRO A 81 3.38 12.13 12.35
CA PRO A 81 2.18 12.37 13.16
C PRO A 81 0.98 12.70 12.29
N GLY A 82 -0.15 12.04 12.54
CA GLY A 82 -1.39 12.25 11.79
C GLY A 82 -1.37 11.73 10.35
N ALA A 83 -0.42 10.85 9.98
CA ALA A 83 -0.38 10.27 8.64
C ALA A 83 -1.64 9.46 8.35
N ILE A 84 -2.22 9.68 7.18
CA ILE A 84 -3.39 8.92 6.69
C ILE A 84 -2.99 8.22 5.40
N LEU A 85 -3.10 6.89 5.39
CA LEU A 85 -2.93 6.08 4.19
C LEU A 85 -4.28 5.52 3.76
N VAL A 86 -4.68 5.82 2.53
CA VAL A 86 -5.84 5.16 1.90
C VAL A 86 -5.30 4.10 0.93
N SER A 87 -5.63 2.83 1.16
CA SER A 87 -5.27 1.75 0.25
C SER A 87 -6.48 1.33 -0.58
N CYS A 88 -6.31 1.27 -1.90
CA CYS A 88 -7.32 0.81 -2.84
C CYS A 88 -6.72 -0.29 -3.73
N GLY A 89 -7.45 -1.40 -3.92
CA GLY A 89 -7.01 -2.51 -4.76
C GLY A 89 -5.83 -3.31 -4.21
N PHE A 90 -5.46 -3.12 -2.94
CA PHE A 90 -4.43 -3.89 -2.26
C PHE A 90 -5.05 -5.09 -1.57
N SER A 91 -4.56 -6.30 -1.89
CA SER A 91 -5.15 -7.56 -1.42
C SER A 91 -4.70 -8.00 -0.03
N TYR A 92 -3.74 -7.31 0.59
CA TYR A 92 -3.10 -7.68 1.86
C TYR A 92 -2.44 -9.07 1.85
N ARG A 93 -2.09 -9.59 0.65
CA ARG A 93 -1.33 -10.85 0.48
C ARG A 93 0.19 -10.63 0.45
N ASP A 94 0.64 -9.38 0.36
CA ASP A 94 2.05 -9.03 0.40
C ASP A 94 2.50 -8.85 1.84
N GLN A 95 3.18 -9.88 2.36
CA GLN A 95 3.62 -9.93 3.75
C GLN A 95 4.56 -8.77 4.12
N HIS A 96 5.44 -8.33 3.20
CA HIS A 96 6.39 -7.25 3.48
C HIS A 96 5.69 -5.91 3.67
N ILE A 97 4.71 -5.60 2.82
CA ILE A 97 3.90 -4.39 2.96
C ILE A 97 3.05 -4.47 4.24
N ASN A 98 2.46 -5.63 4.51
CA ASN A 98 1.69 -5.85 5.73
C ASN A 98 2.53 -5.64 6.99
N GLU A 99 3.77 -6.16 7.03
CA GLU A 99 4.69 -5.97 8.15
C GLU A 99 5.06 -4.49 8.36
N VAL A 100 5.30 -3.74 7.27
CA VAL A 100 5.57 -2.30 7.36
C VAL A 100 4.37 -1.54 7.91
N ILE A 101 3.16 -1.86 7.45
CA ILE A 101 1.91 -1.26 7.94
C ILE A 101 1.71 -1.60 9.42
N ASP A 102 1.75 -2.88 9.80
CA ASP A 102 1.54 -3.35 11.17
C ASP A 102 2.50 -2.68 12.15
N GLN A 103 3.81 -2.76 11.88
CA GLN A 103 4.84 -2.18 12.73
C GLN A 103 4.72 -0.65 12.84
N SER A 104 4.37 0.02 11.74
CA SER A 104 4.24 1.48 11.74
C SER A 104 3.01 1.94 12.51
N LEU A 105 1.87 1.27 12.36
CA LEU A 105 0.64 1.60 13.08
C LEU A 105 0.76 1.33 14.59
N ARG A 106 1.45 0.27 14.99
CA ARG A 106 1.75 0.00 16.41
C ARG A 106 2.66 1.07 17.02
N ALA A 107 3.63 1.54 16.24
CA ALA A 107 4.58 2.57 16.69
C ALA A 107 4.02 3.99 16.66
N ASN A 108 2.97 4.25 15.87
CA ASN A 108 2.38 5.58 15.70
C ASN A 108 0.85 5.53 15.83
N PRO A 109 0.31 5.69 17.05
CA PRO A 109 -1.14 5.67 17.28
C PRO A 109 -1.91 6.81 16.58
N THR A 110 -1.22 7.87 16.15
CA THR A 110 -1.82 9.01 15.45
C THR A 110 -1.96 8.79 13.95
N ALA A 111 -1.26 7.79 13.38
CA ALA A 111 -1.44 7.39 12.00
C ALA A 111 -2.66 6.47 11.84
N SER A 112 -3.27 6.50 10.67
CA SER A 112 -4.37 5.60 10.33
C SER A 112 -4.24 5.06 8.91
N VAL A 113 -4.72 3.84 8.70
CA VAL A 113 -4.85 3.21 7.38
C VAL A 113 -6.32 2.90 7.14
N HIS A 114 -6.82 3.34 6.00
CA HIS A 114 -8.18 3.08 5.53
C HIS A 114 -8.10 2.22 4.27
N ALA A 115 -8.49 0.96 4.37
CA ALA A 115 -8.45 0.00 3.28
C ALA A 115 -9.81 -0.11 2.62
N MET A 116 -9.89 0.27 1.35
CA MET A 116 -11.07 0.07 0.51
C MET A 116 -10.91 -1.26 -0.24
N LEU A 117 -11.64 -2.27 0.20
CA LEU A 117 -11.57 -3.62 -0.29
C LEU A 117 -12.66 -3.86 -1.35
N TYR A 118 -12.32 -4.59 -2.40
CA TYR A 118 -13.28 -5.01 -3.41
C TYR A 118 -13.87 -6.38 -3.05
N GLY A 119 -15.20 -6.48 -2.94
CA GLY A 119 -15.88 -7.71 -2.56
C GLY A 119 -16.07 -7.88 -1.05
N PRO A 120 -16.49 -9.07 -0.60
CA PRO A 120 -16.79 -9.34 0.80
C PRO A 120 -15.52 -9.37 1.66
N LEU A 121 -15.69 -9.03 2.93
CA LEU A 121 -14.56 -8.97 3.88
C LEU A 121 -13.89 -10.34 4.10
N ASP A 122 -14.63 -11.42 3.96
CA ASP A 122 -14.13 -12.79 4.13
C ASP A 122 -13.09 -13.21 3.06
N ASP A 123 -13.02 -12.50 1.94
CA ASP A 123 -11.98 -12.70 0.92
C ASP A 123 -10.60 -12.14 1.36
N TYR A 124 -10.55 -11.44 2.52
CA TYR A 124 -9.36 -10.75 3.03
C TYR A 124 -8.97 -11.19 4.46
N PRO A 125 -8.72 -12.49 4.70
CA PRO A 125 -8.47 -12.99 6.07
C PRO A 125 -7.24 -12.36 6.72
N GLU A 126 -6.18 -12.10 5.96
CA GLU A 126 -4.96 -11.47 6.50
C GLU A 126 -5.22 -10.01 6.94
N ALA A 127 -5.95 -9.24 6.13
CA ALA A 127 -6.34 -7.89 6.49
C ALA A 127 -7.24 -7.88 7.74
N ALA A 128 -8.23 -8.76 7.79
CA ALA A 128 -9.15 -8.89 8.92
C ALA A 128 -8.42 -9.23 10.23
N LYS A 129 -7.46 -10.17 10.16
CA LYS A 129 -6.59 -10.52 11.29
C LYS A 129 -5.78 -9.32 11.77
N MET A 130 -5.17 -8.57 10.86
CA MET A 130 -4.42 -7.35 11.21
C MET A 130 -5.32 -6.31 11.88
N ALA A 131 -6.48 -6.01 11.28
CA ALA A 131 -7.39 -4.98 11.77
C ALA A 131 -8.02 -5.32 13.13
N SER A 132 -8.20 -6.59 13.45
CA SER A 132 -8.64 -7.02 14.78
C SER A 132 -7.64 -6.68 15.89
N GLY A 133 -6.36 -6.52 15.56
CA GLY A 133 -5.29 -6.17 16.49
C GLY A 133 -4.78 -4.73 16.39
N LEU A 134 -5.37 -3.91 15.49
CA LEU A 134 -4.93 -2.54 15.19
C LEU A 134 -6.14 -1.60 15.12
N HIS A 135 -6.36 -0.79 16.16
CA HIS A 135 -7.51 0.12 16.21
C HIS A 135 -7.47 1.25 15.16
N ASN A 136 -6.28 1.53 14.62
CA ASN A 136 -6.02 2.53 13.60
C ASN A 136 -5.92 1.95 12.16
N LEU A 137 -6.27 0.68 11.98
CA LEU A 137 -6.50 0.06 10.67
C LEU A 137 -7.99 -0.15 10.47
N VAL A 138 -8.57 0.57 9.51
CA VAL A 138 -9.98 0.50 9.12
C VAL A 138 -10.09 -0.29 7.83
N LEU A 139 -10.93 -1.32 7.80
CA LEU A 139 -11.27 -2.06 6.59
C LEU A 139 -12.71 -1.76 6.19
N LEU A 140 -12.89 -1.38 4.94
CA LEU A 140 -14.19 -1.10 4.33
C LEU A 140 -14.38 -2.05 3.15
N ALA A 141 -15.23 -3.06 3.32
CA ALA A 141 -15.56 -4.05 2.32
C ALA A 141 -16.99 -3.84 1.80
N GLN A 142 -17.41 -4.63 0.82
CA GLN A 142 -18.73 -4.52 0.20
C GLN A 142 -19.87 -4.82 1.19
N ASP A 143 -19.68 -5.81 2.06
CA ASP A 143 -20.69 -6.37 2.96
C ASP A 143 -20.54 -5.88 4.40
N SER A 144 -19.35 -5.48 4.80
CA SER A 144 -19.01 -5.21 6.19
C SER A 144 -17.76 -4.36 6.34
N ALA A 145 -17.48 -3.92 7.56
CA ALA A 145 -16.28 -3.17 7.92
C ALA A 145 -15.63 -3.73 9.18
N ILE A 146 -14.34 -3.42 9.37
CA ILE A 146 -13.67 -3.48 10.67
C ILE A 146 -13.21 -2.08 11.03
N ILE A 147 -13.73 -1.53 12.12
CA ILE A 147 -13.42 -0.19 12.61
C ILE A 147 -13.07 -0.29 14.10
N GLY A 148 -11.91 0.23 14.48
CA GLY A 148 -11.45 0.15 15.86
C GLY A 148 -11.29 -1.29 16.40
N GLY A 149 -10.99 -2.24 15.52
CA GLY A 149 -10.88 -3.67 15.86
C GLY A 149 -12.19 -4.45 15.89
N SER A 150 -13.35 -3.77 15.71
CA SER A 150 -14.67 -4.39 15.75
C SER A 150 -15.26 -4.56 14.36
N ARG A 151 -15.72 -5.77 14.03
CA ARG A 151 -16.43 -6.06 12.77
C ARG A 151 -17.90 -5.71 12.89
N GLY A 152 -18.46 -5.07 11.87
CA GLY A 152 -19.88 -4.78 11.71
C GLY A 152 -20.33 -4.90 10.26
N ALA A 153 -21.54 -5.40 10.03
CA ALA A 153 -22.15 -5.40 8.71
C ALA A 153 -22.74 -4.02 8.39
N TRP A 154 -22.84 -3.69 7.09
CA TRP A 154 -23.56 -2.51 6.66
C TRP A 154 -25.07 -2.69 6.92
N ALA A 155 -25.71 -1.65 7.40
CA ALA A 155 -27.17 -1.57 7.50
C ALA A 155 -27.66 -0.42 6.60
N ALA A 156 -28.75 -0.68 5.86
CA ALA A 156 -29.42 0.38 5.12
C ALA A 156 -30.00 1.42 6.12
N ARG A 157 -29.94 2.69 5.74
CA ARG A 157 -30.66 3.72 6.47
C ARG A 157 -32.16 3.56 6.22
N ASP A 158 -32.96 3.64 7.28
CA ASP A 158 -34.43 3.54 7.19
C ASP A 158 -35.08 4.65 6.33
N ASP A 159 -34.39 5.76 6.14
CA ASP A 159 -34.81 6.90 5.30
C ASP A 159 -34.74 6.62 3.79
N GLU A 160 -33.84 5.73 3.32
CA GLU A 160 -33.75 5.36 1.89
C GLU A 160 -34.79 4.31 1.49
N ALA A 161 -35.30 3.52 2.43
CA ALA A 161 -36.38 2.56 2.20
C ALA A 161 -37.73 3.23 1.86
N GLY A 162 -37.86 4.55 2.09
CA GLY A 162 -39.06 5.31 1.79
C GLY A 162 -39.17 5.90 0.38
N GLU A 163 -38.07 5.99 -0.36
CA GLU A 163 -38.05 6.61 -1.69
C GLU A 163 -38.28 5.61 -2.83
N GLU A 164 -37.82 4.38 -2.69
CA GLU A 164 -38.08 3.32 -3.69
C GLU A 164 -39.55 2.85 -3.73
N ALA A 165 -40.33 3.13 -2.68
CA ALA A 165 -41.76 2.79 -2.62
C ALA A 165 -42.67 3.87 -3.28
N ARG A 166 -42.09 4.94 -3.86
CA ARG A 166 -42.85 6.06 -4.45
C ARG A 166 -42.66 6.22 -5.96
N THR A 167 -42.00 5.28 -6.62
CA THR A 167 -41.92 5.19 -8.10
C THR A 167 -42.69 3.97 -8.58
#